data_195e34495ed13bfcf827da25e891dcfc
#
_entry.id   195e34495ed13bfcf827da25e891dcfc
#
_cell.length_a   1.000
_cell.length_b   1.000
_cell.length_c   1.000
_cell.angle_alpha   90.00
_cell.angle_beta   90.00
_cell.angle_gamma   90.00
#
_symmetry.space_group_name_H-M   'P 1'
#
loop_
_entity.id
_entity.type
_entity.pdbx_description
1 polymer ?
#
loop_
_entity_poly.entity_id
_entity_poly.type
_entity_poly.pdbx_seq_one_letter_code
_entity_poly.pdbx_strand_id
1 'polypeptide(L)'
;MSDHPLIQVEVSPIFKRNLRTLVKKYRSIRNDIQPIIEQLERGELPGDQIPEIGYVVFKLRVRNSDIQKGKSGGYRLIYYIKTATAIILLTFLVS
;
A
#
# COMPACT_ATOMS: atom_id res chain seq x y z
N MET A 1 -18.32 16.11 12.48
CA MET A 1 -17.28 15.30 13.15
C MET A 1 -17.52 13.83 12.90
N SER A 2 -16.49 13.14 12.51
CA SER A 2 -16.62 11.72 12.21
C SER A 2 -16.60 10.91 13.50
N ASP A 3 -17.53 9.97 13.62
CA ASP A 3 -17.56 9.08 14.75
C ASP A 3 -16.81 7.79 14.46
N HIS A 4 -16.22 7.69 13.26
CA HIS A 4 -15.52 6.48 12.88
C HIS A 4 -14.04 6.61 13.20
N PRO A 5 -13.51 5.73 14.04
CA PRO A 5 -12.06 5.74 14.27
C PRO A 5 -11.36 5.40 12.99
N LEU A 6 -10.18 5.98 12.80
CA LEU A 6 -9.37 5.62 11.65
C LEU A 6 -8.87 4.20 11.79
N ILE A 7 -8.76 3.52 10.65
CA ILE A 7 -8.13 2.21 10.61
C ILE A 7 -6.65 2.40 10.84
N GLN A 8 -6.06 1.56 11.67
CA GLN A 8 -4.63 1.62 11.91
C GLN A 8 -3.89 0.90 10.79
N VAL A 9 -2.97 1.60 10.15
CA VAL A 9 -2.16 1.03 9.07
C VAL A 9 -0.77 0.74 9.61
N GLU A 10 -0.42 -0.54 9.66
CA GLU A 10 0.87 -1.00 10.14
C GLU A 10 1.71 -1.47 8.96
N VAL A 11 3.00 -1.57 9.15
CA VAL A 11 3.89 -2.03 8.09
C VAL A 11 4.70 -3.23 8.58
N SER A 12 4.91 -4.17 7.68
CA SER A 12 5.73 -5.33 7.98
C SER A 12 7.22 -4.96 7.90
N PRO A 13 8.10 -5.75 8.50
CA PRO A 13 9.54 -5.52 8.33
C PRO A 13 9.96 -5.58 6.86
N ILE A 14 9.34 -6.44 6.08
CA ILE A 14 9.64 -6.56 4.65
C ILE A 14 9.23 -5.29 3.92
N PHE A 15 8.05 -4.74 4.25
CA PHE A 15 7.61 -3.50 3.64
C PHE A 15 8.61 -2.37 3.95
N LYS A 16 9.05 -2.27 5.20
CA LYS A 16 10.02 -1.25 5.58
C LYS A 16 11.31 -1.37 4.78
N ARG A 17 11.78 -2.60 4.58
CA ARG A 17 12.97 -2.85 3.79
C ARG A 17 12.77 -2.46 2.34
N ASN A 18 11.63 -2.84 1.78
CA ASN A 18 11.29 -2.48 0.41
C ASN A 18 11.29 -0.97 0.24
N LEU A 19 10.63 -0.26 1.15
CA LEU A 19 10.54 1.19 1.06
C LEU A 19 11.91 1.84 1.16
N ARG A 20 12.73 1.36 2.08
CA ARG A 20 14.07 1.91 2.27
C ARG A 20 14.90 1.78 1.00
N THR A 21 14.80 0.64 0.33
CA THR A 21 15.52 0.39 -0.91
C THR A 21 15.01 1.28 -2.03
N LEU A 22 13.69 1.38 -2.16
CA LEU A 22 13.08 2.11 -3.26
C LEU A 22 13.20 3.62 -3.13
N VAL A 23 13.22 4.13 -1.89
CA VAL A 23 13.29 5.58 -1.69
C VAL A 23 14.60 6.16 -2.22
N LYS A 24 15.64 5.34 -2.29
CA LYS A 24 16.93 5.79 -2.83
C LYS A 24 16.86 6.01 -4.33
N LYS A 25 15.98 5.27 -4.99
CA LYS A 25 15.86 5.32 -6.44
C LYS A 25 14.71 6.25 -6.89
N TYR A 26 13.64 6.28 -6.14
CA TYR A 26 12.45 7.03 -6.49
C TYR A 26 12.12 8.02 -5.38
N ARG A 27 12.44 9.29 -5.63
CA ARG A 27 12.31 10.31 -4.59
C ARG A 27 10.88 10.61 -4.19
N SER A 28 9.93 10.42 -5.11
CA SER A 28 8.54 10.76 -4.86
C SER A 28 7.74 9.61 -4.27
N ILE A 29 8.42 8.53 -3.88
CA ILE A 29 7.71 7.34 -3.42
C ILE A 29 6.78 7.61 -2.24
N ARG A 30 7.20 8.45 -1.31
CA ARG A 30 6.36 8.76 -0.14
C ARG A 30 5.11 9.51 -0.55
N ASN A 31 5.24 10.42 -1.51
CA ASN A 31 4.10 11.16 -2.03
C ASN A 31 3.17 10.24 -2.81
N ASP A 32 3.72 9.21 -3.45
CA ASP A 32 2.92 8.29 -4.25
C ASP A 32 2.11 7.34 -3.37
N ILE A 33 2.67 6.94 -2.23
CA ILE A 33 1.98 6.01 -1.35
C ILE A 33 1.07 6.68 -0.34
N GLN A 34 1.33 7.94 0.00
CA GLN A 34 0.58 8.63 1.03
C GLN A 34 -0.94 8.63 0.80
N PRO A 35 -1.44 8.93 -0.41
CA PRO A 35 -2.89 8.88 -0.64
C PRO A 35 -3.49 7.51 -0.39
N ILE A 36 -2.72 6.46 -0.66
CA ILE A 36 -3.19 5.09 -0.46
C ILE A 36 -3.34 4.81 1.03
N ILE A 37 -2.34 5.23 1.82
CA ILE A 37 -2.41 5.05 3.26
C ILE A 37 -3.63 5.77 3.81
N GLU A 38 -3.91 6.97 3.32
CA GLU A 38 -5.08 7.73 3.77
C GLU A 38 -6.38 7.04 3.41
N GLN A 39 -6.45 6.44 2.22
CA GLN A 39 -7.63 5.68 1.84
C GLN A 39 -7.85 4.50 2.78
N LEU A 40 -6.79 3.77 3.09
CA LEU A 40 -6.87 2.63 3.99
C LEU A 40 -7.29 3.06 5.40
N GLU A 41 -6.78 4.20 5.86
CA GLU A 41 -7.16 4.73 7.16
C GLU A 41 -8.64 5.07 7.24
N ARG A 42 -9.23 5.45 6.12
CA ARG A 42 -10.66 5.76 6.05
C ARG A 42 -11.52 4.52 5.86
N GLY A 43 -10.92 3.35 5.77
CA GLY A 43 -11.65 2.11 5.57
C GLY A 43 -11.89 1.73 4.14
N GLU A 44 -11.30 2.45 3.18
CA GLU A 44 -11.37 2.07 1.78
C GLU A 44 -10.38 0.96 1.50
N LEU A 45 -10.75 0.04 0.61
CA LEU A 45 -9.91 -1.10 0.30
C LEU A 45 -9.62 -1.13 -1.20
N PRO A 46 -8.71 -0.25 -1.66
CA PRO A 46 -8.42 -0.20 -3.09
C PRO A 46 -7.68 -1.43 -3.56
N GLY A 47 -7.83 -1.74 -4.84
CA GLY A 47 -7.15 -2.88 -5.45
C GLY A 47 -8.04 -4.08 -5.55
N ASP A 48 -7.41 -5.21 -5.85
CA ASP A 48 -8.12 -6.47 -6.09
C ASP A 48 -7.81 -7.46 -4.99
N GLN A 49 -8.85 -8.11 -4.50
CA GLN A 49 -8.68 -9.13 -3.48
C GLN A 49 -8.05 -10.37 -4.11
N ILE A 50 -7.02 -10.89 -3.46
CA ILE A 50 -6.36 -12.11 -3.89
C ILE A 50 -7.02 -13.27 -3.16
N PRO A 51 -7.44 -14.32 -3.89
CA PRO A 51 -8.00 -15.51 -3.23
C PRO A 51 -6.94 -16.14 -2.33
N GLU A 52 -7.21 -16.17 -1.04
CA GLU A 52 -6.32 -16.74 -0.05
C GLU A 52 -7.13 -17.44 1.01
N ILE A 53 -6.55 -18.48 1.60
CA ILE A 53 -7.22 -19.21 2.67
C ILE A 53 -6.77 -18.62 3.99
N GLY A 54 -7.74 -18.14 4.77
CA GLY A 54 -7.46 -17.66 6.11
C GLY A 54 -7.14 -16.17 6.24
N TYR A 55 -6.92 -15.48 5.12
CA TYR A 55 -6.58 -14.06 5.15
C TYR A 55 -7.31 -13.31 4.05
N VAL A 56 -7.62 -12.04 4.32
CA VAL A 56 -8.19 -11.16 3.29
C VAL A 56 -7.04 -10.30 2.80
N VAL A 57 -6.53 -10.64 1.63
CA VAL A 57 -5.32 -10.03 1.06
C VAL A 57 -5.68 -9.30 -0.22
N PHE A 58 -5.11 -8.11 -0.38
CA PHE A 58 -5.33 -7.28 -1.57
C PHE A 58 -4.03 -6.97 -2.25
N LYS A 59 -4.08 -6.86 -3.57
CA LYS A 59 -2.98 -6.33 -4.36
C LYS A 59 -3.44 -5.04 -5.02
N LEU A 60 -2.56 -4.05 -5.03
CA LEU A 60 -2.87 -2.75 -5.57
C LEU A 60 -1.71 -2.22 -6.38
N ARG A 61 -2.02 -1.72 -7.56
CA ARG A 61 -1.01 -1.05 -8.37
C ARG A 61 -0.97 0.41 -7.95
N VAL A 62 0.22 0.90 -7.63
CA VAL A 62 0.42 2.29 -7.22
C VAL A 62 1.27 2.97 -8.28
N ARG A 63 0.81 4.13 -8.74
CA ARG A 63 1.53 4.88 -9.74
C ARG A 63 2.87 5.36 -9.20
N ASN A 64 3.90 5.27 -10.04
CA ASN A 64 5.21 5.83 -9.73
C ASN A 64 5.36 7.15 -10.49
N SER A 65 5.25 8.26 -9.78
CA SER A 65 5.29 9.56 -10.42
C SER A 65 6.68 9.97 -10.90
N ASP A 66 7.72 9.23 -10.49
CA ASP A 66 9.07 9.49 -10.97
C ASP A 66 9.33 8.83 -12.32
N ILE A 67 8.46 7.94 -12.77
CA ILE A 67 8.60 7.30 -14.07
C ILE A 67 7.80 8.10 -15.07
N GLN A 68 8.47 8.50 -16.15
CA GLN A 68 7.80 9.27 -17.16
C GLN A 68 7.05 8.41 -18.11
N LYS A 69 5.93 8.98 -18.44
CA LYS A 69 5.00 8.63 -19.42
C LYS A 69 5.01 7.27 -20.03
N GLY A 70 3.85 6.79 -20.28
CA GLY A 70 3.61 5.70 -21.16
C GLY A 70 4.13 4.35 -20.75
N LYS A 71 4.99 4.31 -19.82
CA LYS A 71 5.53 3.04 -19.39
C LYS A 71 4.61 2.40 -18.38
N SER A 72 4.50 1.10 -18.47
CA SER A 72 3.76 0.35 -17.49
C SER A 72 4.63 0.19 -16.27
N GLY A 73 5.06 1.25 -15.70
CA GLY A 73 5.85 1.19 -14.50
C GLY A 73 5.00 1.59 -13.34
N GLY A 74 5.36 1.15 -12.18
CA GLY A 74 4.63 1.48 -10.98
C GLY A 74 5.06 0.56 -9.89
N TYR A 75 4.34 0.63 -8.79
CA TYR A 75 4.62 -0.23 -7.67
C TYR A 75 3.47 -1.21 -7.50
N ARG A 76 3.76 -2.32 -6.87
CA ARG A 76 2.75 -3.28 -6.44
C ARG A 76 2.77 -3.33 -4.93
N LEU A 77 1.63 -2.99 -4.34
CA LEU A 77 1.44 -3.04 -2.91
C LEU A 77 0.59 -4.25 -2.58
N ILE A 78 1.06 -5.06 -1.63
CA ILE A 78 0.26 -6.15 -1.09
C ILE A 78 -0.03 -5.81 0.35
N TYR A 79 -1.30 -5.86 0.73
CA TYR A 79 -1.69 -5.61 2.11
C TYR A 79 -2.78 -6.59 2.52
N TYR A 80 -2.95 -6.77 3.83
CA TYR A 80 -4.01 -7.63 4.30
C TYR A 80 -4.71 -7.03 5.51
N ILE A 81 -5.92 -7.49 5.73
CA ILE A 81 -6.74 -7.04 6.85
C ILE A 81 -6.41 -7.91 8.05
N LYS A 82 -5.78 -7.31 9.05
CA LYS A 82 -5.38 -8.02 10.26
C LYS A 82 -6.56 -8.17 11.20
N THR A 83 -7.28 -7.08 11.42
CA THR A 83 -8.48 -7.04 12.24
C THR A 83 -9.45 -6.05 11.61
N ALA A 84 -10.61 -5.90 12.22
CA ALA A 84 -11.61 -4.94 11.74
C ALA A 84 -11.07 -3.49 11.76
N THR A 85 -10.04 -3.24 12.55
CA THR A 85 -9.50 -1.89 12.72
C THR A 85 -8.02 -1.77 12.38
N ALA A 86 -7.42 -2.80 11.80
CA ALA A 86 -5.99 -2.77 11.48
C ALA A 86 -5.69 -3.47 10.18
N ILE A 87 -4.83 -2.83 9.39
CA ILE A 87 -4.37 -3.33 8.10
C ILE A 87 -2.86 -3.36 8.14
N ILE A 88 -2.26 -4.40 7.54
CA ILE A 88 -0.81 -4.49 7.47
C ILE A 88 -0.35 -4.42 6.03
N LEU A 89 0.56 -3.49 5.74
CA LEU A 89 1.21 -3.41 4.45
C LEU A 89 2.33 -4.44 4.42
N LEU A 90 2.24 -5.41 3.53
CA LEU A 90 3.14 -6.55 3.50
C LEU A 90 4.37 -6.31 2.65
N THR A 91 4.18 -5.94 1.39
CA THR A 91 5.29 -5.74 0.46
C THR A 91 5.00 -4.56 -0.45
N PHE A 92 6.06 -3.94 -0.96
CA PHE A 92 5.95 -2.80 -1.85
C PHE A 92 7.10 -2.91 -2.86
N LEU A 93 6.78 -3.34 -4.05
CA LEU A 93 7.79 -3.67 -5.05
C LEU A 93 7.48 -2.97 -6.36
N VAL A 94 8.52 -2.82 -7.19
CA VAL A 94 8.33 -2.32 -8.54
C VAL A 94 7.63 -3.41 -9.35
N SER A 95 6.59 -3.03 -10.04
CA SER A 95 5.87 -4.00 -10.84
C SER A 95 6.33 -4.01 -12.29
#